data_66f830d883d489ba6e3f1a7138679fbe
#
_entry.id   66f830d883d489ba6e3f1a7138679fbe
#
_cell.length_a   1.000
_cell.length_b   1.000
_cell.length_c   1.000
_cell.angle_alpha   90.00
_cell.angle_beta   90.00
_cell.angle_gamma   90.00
#
_symmetry.space_group_name_H-M   'P 1'
#
loop_
_entity.id
_entity.type
_entity.pdbx_description
1 polymer ?
#
loop_
_entity_poly.entity_id
_entity_poly.type
_entity_poly.pdbx_seq_one_letter_code
_entity_poly.pdbx_strand_id
1 'polypeptide(L)'
;MSSMTKERMQKALEQEKVISAEDHEKVRGLAALVKSPRSFIFKDPDYYGMEGWYDLTIPSDDGIPLEAWYIPAKGGESNKLVIFNHALPMCRAGFPGHFGAPWNGLDDVEIDFVLQYKHLTDAGYNVLTYDFRNHGQSGAANGGVCGIGQWEWR
;
A
#
# COMPACT_ATOMS: atom_id res chain seq x y z
N MET A 1 -12.30 -43.48 -0.75
CA MET A 1 -12.19 -42.29 -1.62
C MET A 1 -12.79 -42.64 -2.97
N SER A 2 -13.89 -41.99 -3.29
CA SER A 2 -14.72 -42.31 -4.47
C SER A 2 -13.98 -42.12 -5.79
N SER A 3 -14.17 -43.03 -6.77
CA SER A 3 -13.60 -42.99 -8.12
C SER A 3 -13.92 -41.67 -8.84
N MET A 4 -15.07 -41.08 -8.52
CA MET A 4 -15.55 -39.78 -9.00
C MET A 4 -14.61 -38.59 -8.63
N THR A 5 -13.84 -38.69 -7.54
CA THR A 5 -12.92 -37.63 -7.10
C THR A 5 -11.62 -37.67 -7.90
N LYS A 6 -11.15 -38.85 -8.28
CA LYS A 6 -9.96 -39.03 -9.12
C LYS A 6 -10.19 -38.54 -10.54
N GLU A 7 -11.34 -38.87 -11.13
CA GLU A 7 -11.71 -38.46 -12.49
C GLU A 7 -11.90 -36.94 -12.61
N ARG A 8 -12.49 -36.29 -11.60
CA ARG A 8 -12.57 -34.83 -11.54
C ARG A 8 -11.22 -34.15 -11.40
N MET A 9 -10.32 -34.72 -10.58
CA MET A 9 -8.94 -34.23 -10.46
C MET A 9 -8.17 -34.41 -11.76
N GLN A 10 -8.32 -35.57 -12.42
CA GLN A 10 -7.68 -35.84 -13.70
C GLN A 10 -8.16 -34.87 -14.78
N LYS A 11 -9.48 -34.64 -14.86
CA LYS A 11 -10.09 -33.69 -15.78
C LYS A 11 -9.71 -32.22 -15.51
N ALA A 12 -9.50 -31.86 -14.24
CA ALA A 12 -8.98 -30.55 -13.86
C ALA A 12 -7.51 -30.36 -14.25
N LEU A 13 -6.69 -31.39 -14.13
CA LEU A 13 -5.27 -31.41 -14.58
C LEU A 13 -5.15 -31.38 -16.11
N GLU A 14 -6.06 -32.07 -16.83
CA GLU A 14 -6.12 -32.05 -18.28
C GLU A 14 -6.67 -30.72 -18.86
N GLN A 15 -7.41 -29.97 -18.05
CA GLN A 15 -7.88 -28.61 -18.34
C GLN A 15 -6.90 -27.52 -17.86
N GLU A 16 -5.74 -27.89 -17.37
CA GLU A 16 -4.68 -26.93 -17.10
C GLU A 16 -4.32 -26.24 -18.41
N LYS A 17 -4.96 -25.11 -18.66
CA LYS A 17 -4.70 -24.26 -19.82
C LYS A 17 -3.20 -24.02 -19.86
N VAL A 18 -2.55 -24.51 -20.89
CA VAL A 18 -1.19 -24.10 -21.18
C VAL A 18 -1.21 -22.59 -21.31
N ILE A 19 -0.70 -21.89 -20.27
CA ILE A 19 -0.67 -20.43 -20.23
C ILE A 19 0.21 -20.00 -21.40
N SER A 20 -0.31 -19.13 -22.26
CA SER A 20 0.44 -18.65 -23.42
C SER A 20 1.71 -17.90 -22.96
N ALA A 21 2.71 -17.81 -23.82
CA ALA A 21 3.91 -17.02 -23.53
C ALA A 21 3.56 -15.56 -23.23
N GLU A 22 2.56 -15.01 -23.90
CA GLU A 22 2.03 -13.65 -23.65
C GLU A 22 1.41 -13.52 -22.27
N ASP A 23 0.61 -14.51 -21.83
CA ASP A 23 0.02 -14.49 -20.48
C ASP A 23 1.09 -14.68 -19.40
N HIS A 24 2.13 -15.48 -19.66
CA HIS A 24 3.29 -15.60 -18.79
C HIS A 24 4.00 -14.26 -18.58
N GLU A 25 4.18 -13.48 -19.64
CA GLU A 25 4.79 -12.13 -19.51
C GLU A 25 3.88 -11.17 -18.74
N LYS A 26 2.58 -11.20 -18.96
CA LYS A 26 1.60 -10.40 -18.17
C LYS A 26 1.66 -10.77 -16.68
N VAL A 27 1.69 -12.07 -16.37
CA VAL A 27 1.81 -12.55 -14.98
C VAL A 27 3.14 -12.13 -14.35
N ARG A 28 4.25 -12.19 -15.10
CA ARG A 28 5.55 -11.69 -14.61
C ARG A 28 5.54 -10.20 -14.34
N GLY A 29 4.90 -9.40 -15.20
CA GLY A 29 4.76 -7.96 -15.00
C GLY A 29 3.97 -7.65 -13.72
N LEU A 30 2.84 -8.32 -13.49
CA LEU A 30 2.07 -8.21 -12.26
C LEU A 30 2.86 -8.67 -11.03
N ALA A 31 3.59 -9.79 -11.13
CA ALA A 31 4.42 -10.28 -10.03
C ALA A 31 5.57 -9.32 -9.70
N ALA A 32 6.14 -8.65 -10.70
CA ALA A 32 7.15 -7.62 -10.48
C ALA A 32 6.55 -6.41 -9.73
N LEU A 33 5.33 -6.01 -10.08
CA LEU A 33 4.63 -4.91 -9.40
C LEU A 33 4.38 -5.21 -7.91
N VAL A 34 3.89 -6.39 -7.57
CA VAL A 34 3.64 -6.78 -6.16
C VAL A 34 4.92 -7.05 -5.36
N LYS A 35 6.06 -7.19 -6.02
CA LYS A 35 7.40 -7.29 -5.45
C LYS A 35 8.20 -5.99 -5.55
N SER A 36 7.57 -4.90 -5.97
CA SER A 36 8.24 -3.60 -6.06
C SER A 36 8.91 -3.23 -4.74
N PRO A 37 10.06 -2.57 -4.79
CA PRO A 37 10.68 -2.08 -3.56
C PRO A 37 9.72 -1.12 -2.87
N ARG A 38 9.74 -1.14 -1.55
CA ARG A 38 8.91 -0.27 -0.73
C ARG A 38 9.20 1.19 -1.07
N SER A 39 8.15 1.95 -1.34
CA SER A 39 8.25 3.40 -1.40
C SER A 39 8.73 3.94 -0.05
N PHE A 40 9.70 4.84 -0.07
CA PHE A 40 10.21 5.48 1.16
C PHE A 40 9.45 6.76 1.46
N ILE A 41 9.51 7.22 2.70
CA ILE A 41 8.96 8.51 3.11
C ILE A 41 9.89 9.60 2.59
N PHE A 42 9.47 10.30 1.53
CA PHE A 42 10.25 11.36 0.87
C PHE A 42 9.82 12.78 1.26
N LYS A 43 8.66 12.89 1.89
CA LYS A 43 8.13 14.10 2.53
C LYS A 43 7.35 13.69 3.77
N ASP A 44 7.36 14.53 4.77
CA ASP A 44 6.56 14.43 5.98
C ASP A 44 5.67 15.67 6.12
N PRO A 45 4.78 15.76 7.12
CA PRO A 45 3.92 16.91 7.29
C PRO A 45 4.65 18.23 7.52
N ASP A 46 5.87 18.23 8.07
CA ASP A 46 6.68 19.44 8.28
C ASP A 46 7.05 20.10 6.96
N TYR A 47 7.16 19.33 5.88
CA TYR A 47 7.49 19.86 4.55
C TYR A 47 6.54 20.96 4.09
N TYR A 48 5.25 20.87 4.48
CA TYR A 48 4.24 21.89 4.20
C TYR A 48 3.82 22.69 5.44
N GLY A 49 4.62 22.65 6.51
CA GLY A 49 4.39 23.42 7.73
C GLY A 49 3.12 23.02 8.48
N MET A 50 2.76 21.72 8.45
CA MET A 50 1.69 21.20 9.30
C MET A 50 2.25 20.96 10.70
N GLU A 51 1.63 21.55 11.72
CA GLU A 51 2.09 21.49 13.10
C GLU A 51 1.29 20.49 13.93
N GLY A 52 1.89 19.97 15.00
CA GLY A 52 1.21 19.13 15.98
C GLY A 52 0.91 17.71 15.51
N TRP A 53 1.43 17.29 14.36
CA TRP A 53 1.35 15.92 13.91
C TRP A 53 2.31 15.01 14.71
N TYR A 54 2.03 13.73 14.73
CA TYR A 54 2.88 12.74 15.40
C TYR A 54 2.76 11.37 14.76
N ASP A 55 3.82 10.57 14.95
CA ASP A 55 3.84 9.17 14.55
C ASP A 55 2.96 8.31 15.46
N LEU A 56 2.33 7.32 14.86
CA LEU A 56 1.57 6.28 15.53
C LEU A 56 2.00 4.92 15.00
N THR A 57 1.95 3.92 15.88
CA THR A 57 2.01 2.52 15.46
C THR A 57 0.66 1.88 15.77
N ILE A 58 -0.02 1.41 14.74
CA ILE A 58 -1.32 0.76 14.83
C ILE A 58 -1.11 -0.75 14.64
N PRO A 59 -1.38 -1.59 15.63
CA PRO A 59 -1.30 -3.03 15.44
C PRO A 59 -2.47 -3.49 14.55
N SER A 60 -2.16 -4.26 13.50
CA SER A 60 -3.19 -4.96 12.74
C SER A 60 -3.77 -6.12 13.56
N ASP A 61 -4.85 -6.74 13.08
CA ASP A 61 -5.53 -7.84 13.78
C ASP A 61 -4.60 -9.04 14.06
N ASP A 62 -3.64 -9.28 13.18
CA ASP A 62 -2.61 -10.32 13.33
C ASP A 62 -1.27 -9.81 13.91
N GLY A 63 -1.26 -8.61 14.49
CA GLY A 63 -0.15 -8.04 15.26
C GLY A 63 0.97 -7.42 14.43
N ILE A 64 0.77 -7.20 13.12
CA ILE A 64 1.75 -6.48 12.30
C ILE A 64 1.69 -4.99 12.62
N PRO A 65 2.81 -4.33 12.98
CA PRO A 65 2.82 -2.89 13.24
C PRO A 65 2.64 -2.12 11.93
N LEU A 66 1.62 -1.27 11.89
CA LEU A 66 1.36 -0.33 10.79
C LEU A 66 1.81 1.06 11.24
N GLU A 67 2.79 1.60 10.56
CA GLU A 67 3.30 2.94 10.84
C GLU A 67 2.38 3.98 10.23
N ALA A 68 2.02 4.98 11.02
CA ALA A 68 0.97 5.94 10.69
C ALA A 68 1.35 7.35 11.12
N TRP A 69 0.66 8.34 10.56
CA TRP A 69 0.63 9.72 11.03
C TRP A 69 -0.76 10.12 11.45
N TYR A 70 -0.84 10.80 12.58
CA TYR A 70 -2.00 11.62 12.90
C TYR A 70 -1.63 13.08 12.70
N ILE A 71 -2.41 13.78 11.90
CA ILE A 71 -2.18 15.17 11.53
C ILE A 71 -3.42 15.95 11.95
N PRO A 72 -3.36 16.82 12.97
CA PRO A 72 -4.51 17.59 13.42
C PRO A 72 -4.94 18.63 12.38
N ALA A 73 -6.21 18.97 12.42
CA ALA A 73 -6.73 20.09 11.67
C ALA A 73 -5.98 21.39 12.04
N LYS A 74 -5.80 22.27 11.08
CA LYS A 74 -5.21 23.59 11.32
C LYS A 74 -6.09 24.36 12.31
N GLY A 75 -5.47 24.82 13.41
CA GLY A 75 -6.18 25.43 14.52
C GLY A 75 -6.52 24.46 15.67
N GLY A 76 -6.24 23.18 15.52
CA GLY A 76 -6.16 22.17 16.59
C GLY A 76 -7.46 21.43 16.87
N GLU A 77 -8.59 22.08 17.06
CA GLU A 77 -9.84 21.41 17.45
C GLU A 77 -10.72 21.09 16.24
N SER A 78 -10.94 19.80 16.00
CA SER A 78 -11.90 19.33 15.00
C SER A 78 -12.50 17.99 15.41
N ASN A 79 -13.80 17.83 15.21
CA ASN A 79 -14.51 16.56 15.36
C ASN A 79 -14.62 15.76 14.04
N LYS A 80 -13.92 16.19 13.00
CA LYS A 80 -13.90 15.56 11.68
C LYS A 80 -12.58 14.85 11.46
N LEU A 81 -12.63 13.60 11.01
CA LEU A 81 -11.47 12.79 10.70
C LEU A 81 -11.59 12.22 9.29
N VAL A 82 -10.51 12.34 8.52
CA VAL A 82 -10.32 11.62 7.26
C VAL A 82 -9.30 10.53 7.50
N ILE A 83 -9.64 9.27 7.19
CA ILE A 83 -8.70 8.17 7.12
C ILE A 83 -8.28 8.02 5.66
N PHE A 84 -6.98 8.18 5.41
CA PHE A 84 -6.42 8.18 4.07
C PHE A 84 -5.62 6.90 3.82
N ASN A 85 -5.98 6.18 2.75
CA ASN A 85 -5.35 4.94 2.33
C ASN A 85 -4.57 5.17 1.04
N HIS A 86 -3.33 4.69 0.99
CA HIS A 86 -2.53 4.76 -0.23
C HIS A 86 -2.81 3.57 -1.17
N ALA A 87 -2.43 3.70 -2.44
CA ALA A 87 -2.47 2.62 -3.41
C ALA A 87 -1.13 1.87 -3.49
N LEU A 88 -1.13 0.65 -4.07
CA LEU A 88 0.08 -0.07 -4.43
C LEU A 88 0.82 0.65 -5.59
N PRO A 89 2.13 0.78 -5.61
CA PRO A 89 3.14 0.42 -4.61
C PRO A 89 3.58 1.60 -3.72
N MET A 90 2.67 2.48 -3.38
CA MET A 90 2.91 3.75 -2.70
C MET A 90 3.14 3.57 -1.19
N CYS A 91 3.34 4.66 -0.50
CA CYS A 91 3.33 4.76 0.95
C CYS A 91 2.47 5.96 1.39
N ARG A 92 2.35 6.20 2.69
CA ARG A 92 1.61 7.34 3.24
C ARG A 92 2.12 8.71 2.77
N ALA A 93 3.37 8.83 2.27
CA ALA A 93 3.86 10.06 1.67
C ALA A 93 3.46 10.20 0.19
N GLY A 94 3.17 9.09 -0.49
CA GLY A 94 2.82 9.05 -1.89
C GLY A 94 3.70 8.12 -2.73
N PHE A 95 3.99 8.53 -3.96
CA PHE A 95 4.79 7.77 -4.91
C PHE A 95 6.06 8.53 -5.30
N PRO A 96 7.26 7.97 -5.05
CA PRO A 96 8.53 8.63 -5.26
C PRO A 96 9.16 8.35 -6.64
N GLY A 97 8.37 8.09 -7.69
CA GLY A 97 8.87 7.69 -9.02
C GLY A 97 9.90 8.68 -9.62
N HIS A 98 9.76 9.97 -9.34
CA HIS A 98 10.67 11.02 -9.81
C HIS A 98 12.11 10.88 -9.30
N PHE A 99 12.37 10.06 -8.27
CA PHE A 99 13.74 9.74 -7.84
C PHE A 99 14.42 8.67 -8.71
N GLY A 100 13.72 8.10 -9.70
CA GLY A 100 14.26 7.09 -10.59
C GLY A 100 14.29 5.68 -9.97
N ALA A 101 15.10 4.80 -10.58
CA ALA A 101 15.20 3.41 -10.12
C ALA A 101 15.72 3.32 -8.67
N PRO A 102 15.16 2.40 -7.85
CA PRO A 102 14.24 1.33 -8.22
C PRO A 102 12.74 1.69 -8.06
N TRP A 103 12.39 2.94 -7.75
CA TRP A 103 11.01 3.35 -7.40
C TRP A 103 10.14 3.72 -8.59
N ASN A 104 10.73 3.95 -9.76
CA ASN A 104 10.02 4.37 -10.96
C ASN A 104 9.45 3.20 -11.81
N GLY A 105 9.25 2.03 -11.20
CA GLY A 105 8.78 0.84 -11.93
C GLY A 105 7.39 0.98 -12.59
N LEU A 106 6.57 1.95 -12.14
CA LEU A 106 5.30 2.29 -12.77
C LEU A 106 5.42 3.52 -13.66
N ASP A 107 6.06 4.59 -13.15
CA ASP A 107 6.17 5.87 -13.82
C ASP A 107 7.25 6.73 -13.14
N ASP A 108 7.77 7.73 -13.84
CA ASP A 108 8.74 8.72 -13.33
C ASP A 108 8.07 9.91 -12.64
N VAL A 109 6.79 9.80 -12.27
CA VAL A 109 6.02 10.87 -11.63
C VAL A 109 6.19 10.89 -10.12
N GLU A 110 5.95 12.06 -9.53
CA GLU A 110 5.68 12.21 -8.10
C GLU A 110 4.17 12.23 -7.87
N ILE A 111 3.69 11.42 -6.92
CA ILE A 111 2.36 11.59 -6.33
C ILE A 111 2.56 12.03 -4.89
N ASP A 112 2.14 13.25 -4.59
CA ASP A 112 2.34 13.88 -3.28
C ASP A 112 1.04 13.85 -2.47
N PHE A 113 0.93 12.89 -1.54
CA PHE A 113 -0.20 12.82 -0.63
C PHE A 113 -0.08 13.83 0.52
N VAL A 114 1.14 14.23 0.88
CA VAL A 114 1.37 15.18 1.96
C VAL A 114 0.77 16.55 1.63
N LEU A 115 0.82 16.96 0.35
CA LEU A 115 0.11 18.15 -0.11
C LEU A 115 -1.41 18.01 0.02
N GLN A 116 -1.95 16.82 -0.22
CA GLN A 116 -3.38 16.56 -0.03
C GLN A 116 -3.78 16.64 1.44
N TYR A 117 -2.94 16.14 2.36
CA TYR A 117 -3.15 16.28 3.81
C TYR A 117 -3.15 17.74 4.23
N LYS A 118 -2.26 18.55 3.67
CA LYS A 118 -2.25 20.01 3.91
C LYS A 118 -3.58 20.66 3.55
N HIS A 119 -4.14 20.32 2.40
CA HIS A 119 -5.46 20.85 1.99
C HIS A 119 -6.59 20.39 2.92
N LEU A 120 -6.57 19.13 3.34
CA LEU A 120 -7.56 18.59 4.28
C LEU A 120 -7.46 19.26 5.65
N THR A 121 -6.25 19.42 6.18
CA THR A 121 -6.04 20.05 7.49
C THR A 121 -6.39 21.55 7.46
N ASP A 122 -6.07 22.26 6.38
CA ASP A 122 -6.50 23.66 6.17
C ASP A 122 -8.03 23.80 6.07
N ALA A 123 -8.71 22.75 5.57
CA ALA A 123 -10.18 22.70 5.51
C ALA A 123 -10.83 22.24 6.83
N GLY A 124 -10.06 22.06 7.89
CA GLY A 124 -10.55 21.73 9.23
C GLY A 124 -10.81 20.24 9.47
N TYR A 125 -10.12 19.35 8.76
CA TYR A 125 -10.16 17.90 9.02
C TYR A 125 -8.86 17.44 9.69
N ASN A 126 -8.99 16.59 10.72
CA ASN A 126 -7.89 15.77 11.15
C ASN A 126 -7.64 14.68 10.08
N VAL A 127 -6.40 14.29 9.91
CA VAL A 127 -6.02 13.21 8.98
C VAL A 127 -5.32 12.10 9.74
N LEU A 128 -5.76 10.86 9.53
CA LEU A 128 -5.06 9.65 9.90
C LEU A 128 -4.63 8.96 8.60
N THR A 129 -3.35 8.76 8.43
CA THR A 129 -2.79 8.04 7.28
C THR A 129 -1.78 7.01 7.75
N TYR A 130 -1.68 5.88 7.08
CA TYR A 130 -0.78 4.80 7.48
C TYR A 130 -0.25 4.05 6.27
N ASP A 131 0.88 3.39 6.46
CA ASP A 131 1.39 2.45 5.48
C ASP A 131 0.72 1.08 5.68
N PHE A 132 0.21 0.49 4.61
CA PHE A 132 -0.19 -0.91 4.67
C PHE A 132 0.99 -1.81 5.01
N ARG A 133 0.72 -3.03 5.52
CA ARG A 133 1.76 -4.05 5.68
C ARG A 133 2.57 -4.19 4.39
N ASN A 134 3.85 -4.43 4.50
CA ASN A 134 4.80 -4.54 3.39
C ASN A 134 5.02 -3.25 2.59
N HIS A 135 4.44 -2.12 2.99
CA HIS A 135 4.63 -0.81 2.37
C HIS A 135 5.32 0.16 3.32
N GLY A 136 5.94 1.18 2.76
CA GLY A 136 6.57 2.26 3.50
C GLY A 136 7.43 1.76 4.66
N GLN A 137 7.12 2.20 5.87
CA GLN A 137 7.82 1.83 7.11
C GLN A 137 7.10 0.73 7.91
N SER A 138 5.90 0.32 7.51
CA SER A 138 5.14 -0.71 8.24
C SER A 138 5.80 -2.07 8.22
N GLY A 139 5.41 -2.91 9.17
CA GLY A 139 5.98 -4.24 9.37
C GLY A 139 5.90 -5.14 8.14
N ALA A 140 6.91 -5.97 7.97
CA ALA A 140 6.93 -6.99 6.93
C ALA A 140 6.12 -8.21 7.35
N ALA A 141 5.34 -8.73 6.42
CA ALA A 141 4.55 -9.93 6.61
C ALA A 141 4.49 -10.73 5.30
N ASN A 142 4.15 -12.02 5.39
CA ASN A 142 3.91 -12.87 4.21
C ASN A 142 5.04 -12.84 3.17
N GLY A 143 6.30 -12.82 3.63
CA GLY A 143 7.47 -12.76 2.75
C GLY A 143 7.69 -11.41 2.07
N GLY A 144 7.08 -10.34 2.55
CA GLY A 144 7.22 -8.98 1.99
C GLY A 144 6.43 -8.75 0.70
N VAL A 145 5.48 -9.64 0.39
CA VAL A 145 4.67 -9.56 -0.83
C VAL A 145 3.33 -8.89 -0.50
N CYS A 146 2.92 -7.94 -1.34
CA CYS A 146 1.58 -7.38 -1.28
C CYS A 146 0.55 -8.42 -1.74
N GLY A 147 -0.48 -8.65 -0.93
CA GLY A 147 -1.52 -9.66 -1.18
C GLY A 147 -2.67 -9.17 -2.04
N ILE A 148 -2.64 -7.92 -2.51
CA ILE A 148 -3.72 -7.26 -3.27
C ILE A 148 -5.09 -7.45 -2.58
N GLY A 149 -5.15 -7.07 -1.29
CA GLY A 149 -6.35 -7.20 -0.46
C GLY A 149 -6.53 -8.56 0.23
N GLN A 150 -5.70 -9.56 -0.05
CA GLN A 150 -5.81 -10.87 0.60
C GLN A 150 -5.46 -10.82 2.09
N TRP A 151 -4.51 -9.98 2.47
CA TRP A 151 -3.99 -9.84 3.83
C TRP A 151 -4.16 -8.42 4.40
N GLU A 152 -4.31 -7.43 3.52
CA GLU A 152 -4.33 -6.00 3.86
C GLU A 152 -5.60 -5.57 4.59
N TRP A 153 -6.62 -6.41 4.65
CA TRP A 153 -7.87 -6.13 5.36
C TRP A 153 -7.81 -6.41 6.88
N ARG A 154 -6.74 -7.04 7.35
CA ARG A 154 -6.57 -7.43 8.77
C ARG A 154 -6.05 -6.24 9.60
#